data_54f006a1d5606fb91de2bc69f154eb80
#
_entry.id   54f006a1d5606fb91de2bc69f154eb80
#
_cell.length_a   1.000
_cell.length_b   1.000
_cell.length_c   1.000
_cell.angle_alpha   90.00
_cell.angle_beta   90.00
_cell.angle_gamma   90.00
#
_symmetry.space_group_name_H-M   'P 1'
#
loop_
_entity.id
_entity.type
_entity.pdbx_description
1 polymer ?
#
loop_
_entity_poly.entity_id
_entity_poly.type
_entity_poly.pdbx_seq_one_letter_code
_entity_poly.pdbx_strand_id
1 'polypeptide(L)'
;MIAILEGKVREISENSVVIFSGGIGFEVFVARPENFRISQTYTLYIYESIKENEISFYGFKEKSEKDLFSLVIKKVNGIGAKTAMGIFRAFTKDKFVSVIESGDYKAFKSVPGIGEKTAKRIVMELGGEIKEEKKKAESEKMKIVRSALLSLGYGQEEITKVFKDMADDGTVEELVKKAIKKLSDGK
;
A
#
# COMPACT_ATOMS: atom_id res chain seq x y z
N MET A 1 -3.67 -7.08 20.07
CA MET A 1 -3.18 -6.72 18.71
C MET A 1 -3.04 -5.20 18.61
N ILE A 2 -1.86 -4.72 18.25
CA ILE A 2 -1.57 -3.30 18.06
C ILE A 2 -1.71 -2.99 16.58
N ALA A 3 -2.63 -2.07 16.22
CA ALA A 3 -2.89 -1.69 14.83
C ALA A 3 -2.19 -0.38 14.45
N ILE A 4 -2.14 0.57 15.38
CA ILE A 4 -1.51 1.89 15.21
C ILE A 4 -0.74 2.19 16.48
N LEU A 5 0.43 2.79 16.33
CA LEU A 5 1.28 3.26 17.42
C LEU A 5 1.69 4.69 17.15
N GLU A 6 1.36 5.60 18.06
CA GLU A 6 1.81 6.98 18.01
C GLU A 6 2.69 7.30 19.22
N GLY A 7 3.83 7.93 18.97
CA GLY A 7 4.75 8.30 20.03
C GLY A 7 6.03 8.95 19.53
N LYS A 8 6.88 9.35 20.48
CA LYS A 8 8.18 9.98 20.20
C LYS A 8 9.25 8.91 19.97
N VAL A 9 10.08 9.10 18.95
CA VAL A 9 11.28 8.29 18.75
C VAL A 9 12.29 8.58 19.87
N ARG A 10 12.73 7.54 20.54
CA ARG A 10 13.77 7.59 21.58
C ARG A 10 15.11 7.07 21.10
N GLU A 11 15.07 6.01 20.29
CA GLU A 11 16.27 5.37 19.77
C GLU A 11 16.07 5.01 18.29
N ILE A 12 17.16 5.00 17.54
CA ILE A 12 17.20 4.57 16.14
C ILE A 12 18.34 3.57 16.02
N SER A 13 18.02 2.37 15.56
CA SER A 13 18.96 1.29 15.28
C SER A 13 19.07 1.04 13.78
N GLU A 14 19.89 0.08 13.35
CA GLU A 14 20.11 -0.26 11.95
C GLU A 14 18.83 -0.66 11.20
N ASN A 15 17.87 -1.29 11.89
CA ASN A 15 16.65 -1.84 11.29
C ASN A 15 15.37 -1.61 12.12
N SER A 16 15.47 -0.84 13.21
CA SER A 16 14.36 -0.56 14.12
C SER A 16 14.43 0.84 14.70
N VAL A 17 13.31 1.28 15.24
CA VAL A 17 13.20 2.50 16.05
C VAL A 17 12.47 2.15 17.36
N VAL A 18 12.82 2.82 18.45
CA VAL A 18 12.05 2.73 19.69
C VAL A 18 11.07 3.90 19.72
N ILE A 19 9.78 3.60 19.68
CA ILE A 19 8.68 4.55 19.83
C ILE A 19 8.23 4.55 21.30
N PHE A 20 8.31 5.69 21.95
CA PHE A 20 7.86 5.87 23.33
C PHE A 20 6.44 6.43 23.35
N SER A 21 5.51 5.64 23.84
CA SER A 21 4.08 5.96 23.92
C SER A 21 3.50 5.53 25.26
N GLY A 22 2.77 6.41 25.93
CA GLY A 22 2.07 6.08 27.19
C GLY A 22 2.99 5.53 28.32
N GLY A 23 4.26 5.94 28.37
CA GLY A 23 5.21 5.45 29.36
C GLY A 23 5.94 4.16 28.98
N ILE A 24 5.65 3.57 27.81
CA ILE A 24 6.23 2.31 27.32
C ILE A 24 7.03 2.58 26.05
N GLY A 25 8.23 1.96 25.95
CA GLY A 25 9.04 1.94 24.74
C GLY A 25 8.74 0.69 23.91
N PHE A 26 8.32 0.88 22.66
CA PHE A 26 8.08 -0.18 21.70
C PHE A 26 9.21 -0.21 20.68
N GLU A 27 9.92 -1.32 20.58
CA GLU A 27 10.84 -1.54 19.48
C GLU A 27 10.04 -1.93 18.22
N VAL A 28 10.17 -1.14 17.16
CA VAL A 28 9.43 -1.31 15.91
C VAL A 28 10.41 -1.44 14.75
N PHE A 29 10.41 -2.58 14.07
CA PHE A 29 11.18 -2.78 12.85
C PHE A 29 10.61 -1.94 11.72
N VAL A 30 11.47 -1.20 11.03
CA VAL A 30 11.10 -0.31 9.93
C VAL A 30 12.02 -0.50 8.73
N ALA A 31 11.52 -0.25 7.54
CA ALA A 31 12.30 -0.44 6.32
C ALA A 31 13.44 0.57 6.17
N ARG A 32 13.23 1.82 6.61
CA ARG A 32 14.14 2.96 6.45
C ARG A 32 14.25 3.75 7.76
N PRO A 33 15.07 3.28 8.72
CA PRO A 33 15.27 3.97 10.01
C PRO A 33 15.81 5.39 9.84
N GLU A 34 16.58 5.65 8.78
CA GLU A 34 17.14 6.97 8.43
C GLU A 34 16.07 8.05 8.17
N ASN A 35 14.84 7.64 7.91
CA ASN A 35 13.70 8.55 7.74
C ASN A 35 13.05 8.99 9.06
N PHE A 36 13.60 8.56 10.19
CA PHE A 36 13.15 8.93 11.53
C PHE A 36 14.13 9.90 12.18
N ARG A 37 13.64 10.66 13.16
CA ARG A 37 14.45 11.60 13.95
C ARG A 37 14.12 11.44 15.43
N ILE A 38 15.16 11.41 16.26
CA ILE A 38 15.02 11.36 17.73
C ILE A 38 14.18 12.56 18.20
N SER A 39 13.35 12.32 19.19
CA SER A 39 12.43 13.28 19.81
C SER A 39 11.26 13.74 18.92
N GLN A 40 11.18 13.36 17.65
CA GLN A 40 10.01 13.62 16.84
C GLN A 40 8.92 12.56 17.08
N THR A 41 7.66 12.99 16.96
CA THR A 41 6.48 12.12 17.07
C THR A 41 6.12 11.56 15.69
N TYR A 42 5.84 10.27 15.64
CA TYR A 42 5.37 9.57 14.46
C TYR A 42 4.16 8.71 14.78
N THR A 43 3.25 8.61 13.84
CA THR A 43 2.17 7.62 13.82
C THR A 43 2.56 6.51 12.86
N LEU A 44 2.59 5.26 13.34
CA LEU A 44 2.94 4.08 12.55
C LEU A 44 1.77 3.11 12.50
N TYR A 45 1.50 2.58 11.32
CA TYR A 45 0.62 1.43 11.12
C TYR A 45 1.42 0.16 11.39
N ILE A 46 0.95 -0.66 12.32
CA ILE A 46 1.70 -1.81 12.84
C ILE A 46 1.20 -3.11 12.22
N TYR A 47 2.14 -3.94 11.80
CA TYR A 47 1.95 -5.36 11.60
C TYR A 47 2.59 -6.10 12.77
N GLU A 48 1.78 -6.81 13.53
CA GLU A 48 2.21 -7.61 14.68
C GLU A 48 2.50 -9.04 14.22
N SER A 49 3.72 -9.50 14.44
CA SER A 49 4.14 -10.89 14.19
C SER A 49 4.29 -11.60 15.55
N ILE A 50 3.41 -12.55 15.80
CA ILE A 50 3.43 -13.35 17.02
C ILE A 50 3.95 -14.73 16.66
N LYS A 51 5.00 -15.16 17.34
CA LYS A 51 5.55 -16.51 17.33
C LYS A 51 5.53 -17.06 18.76
N GLU A 52 5.83 -18.32 18.88
CA GLU A 52 5.77 -19.02 20.17
C GLU A 52 6.52 -18.30 21.31
N ASN A 53 7.69 -17.73 21.02
CA ASN A 53 8.57 -17.08 22.02
C ASN A 53 8.92 -15.62 21.66
N GLU A 54 8.23 -15.00 20.69
CA GLU A 54 8.60 -13.67 20.20
C GLU A 54 7.38 -12.91 19.70
N ILE A 55 7.25 -11.66 20.11
CA ILE A 55 6.34 -10.68 19.52
C ILE A 55 7.19 -9.60 18.87
N SER A 56 7.02 -9.42 17.58
CA SER A 56 7.73 -8.40 16.81
C SER A 56 6.75 -7.43 16.17
N PHE A 57 7.06 -6.13 16.22
CA PHE A 57 6.29 -5.07 15.59
C PHE A 57 7.00 -4.57 14.34
N TYR A 58 6.28 -4.51 13.22
CA TYR A 58 6.75 -3.95 11.96
C TYR A 58 5.93 -2.71 11.64
N GLY A 59 6.60 -1.57 11.49
CA GLY A 59 5.95 -0.26 11.40
C GLY A 59 6.09 0.40 10.03
N PHE A 60 5.01 1.04 9.59
CA PHE A 60 4.90 1.72 8.32
C PHE A 60 4.27 3.10 8.52
N LYS A 61 4.77 4.12 7.81
CA LYS A 61 4.19 5.47 7.85
C LYS A 61 2.84 5.54 7.13
N GLU A 62 2.63 4.66 6.15
CA GLU A 62 1.39 4.59 5.38
C GLU A 62 0.66 3.25 5.59
N LYS A 63 -0.67 3.33 5.74
CA LYS A 63 -1.53 2.15 5.84
C LYS A 63 -1.40 1.24 4.62
N SER A 64 -1.35 1.84 3.43
CA SER A 64 -1.22 1.11 2.17
C SER A 64 0.08 0.30 2.07
N GLU A 65 1.19 0.81 2.62
CA GLU A 65 2.46 0.08 2.67
C GLU A 65 2.36 -1.11 3.64
N LYS A 66 1.75 -0.91 4.83
CA LYS A 66 1.47 -2.00 5.77
C LYS A 66 0.56 -3.07 5.17
N ASP A 67 -0.49 -2.67 4.44
CA ASP A 67 -1.43 -3.62 3.83
C ASP A 67 -0.72 -4.44 2.74
N LEU A 68 0.13 -3.83 1.93
CA LEU A 68 0.95 -4.52 0.94
C LEU A 68 1.97 -5.49 1.59
N PHE A 69 2.61 -5.09 2.69
CA PHE A 69 3.47 -5.96 3.48
C PHE A 69 2.71 -7.20 4.00
N SER A 70 1.51 -6.98 4.53
CA SER A 70 0.64 -8.07 4.99
C SER A 70 0.24 -9.02 3.86
N LEU A 71 -0.03 -8.47 2.67
CA LEU A 71 -0.36 -9.23 1.47
C LEU A 71 0.80 -10.15 1.06
N VAL A 72 2.03 -9.62 1.03
CA VAL A 72 3.24 -10.42 0.72
C VAL A 72 3.35 -11.63 1.64
N ILE A 73 3.22 -11.42 2.96
CA ILE A 73 3.35 -12.49 3.95
C ILE A 73 2.22 -13.52 3.82
N LYS A 74 1.00 -13.07 3.57
CA LYS A 74 -0.19 -13.94 3.48
C LYS A 74 -0.21 -14.78 2.22
N LYS A 75 0.23 -14.22 1.09
CA LYS A 75 0.09 -14.85 -0.23
C LYS A 75 1.34 -15.61 -0.65
N VAL A 76 2.53 -15.14 -0.28
CA VAL A 76 3.76 -15.75 -0.78
C VAL A 76 4.33 -16.75 0.22
N ASN A 77 4.10 -18.03 -0.03
CA ASN A 77 4.62 -19.09 0.81
C ASN A 77 6.15 -19.05 0.93
N GLY A 78 6.65 -19.12 2.18
CA GLY A 78 8.07 -19.10 2.50
C GLY A 78 8.65 -17.70 2.69
N ILE A 79 7.83 -16.65 2.63
CA ILE A 79 8.21 -15.30 3.03
C ILE A 79 7.61 -14.96 4.39
N GLY A 80 8.49 -14.81 5.39
CA GLY A 80 8.12 -14.29 6.71
C GLY A 80 8.33 -12.77 6.80
N ALA A 81 7.92 -12.20 7.92
CA ALA A 81 8.00 -10.75 8.17
C ALA A 81 9.41 -10.16 7.98
N LYS A 82 10.46 -10.87 8.43
CA LYS A 82 11.85 -10.42 8.27
C LYS A 82 12.26 -10.31 6.79
N THR A 83 11.95 -11.32 5.99
CA THR A 83 12.25 -11.31 4.54
C THR A 83 11.39 -10.28 3.81
N ALA A 84 10.11 -10.17 4.15
CA ALA A 84 9.23 -9.14 3.61
C ALA A 84 9.76 -7.74 3.92
N MET A 85 10.24 -7.46 5.14
CA MET A 85 10.85 -6.16 5.48
C MET A 85 12.09 -5.88 4.62
N GLY A 86 12.89 -6.90 4.26
CA GLY A 86 13.99 -6.77 3.31
C GLY A 86 13.53 -6.29 1.93
N ILE A 87 12.36 -6.74 1.46
CA ILE A 87 11.76 -6.26 0.20
C ILE A 87 11.44 -4.75 0.31
N PHE A 88 10.77 -4.34 1.38
CA PHE A 88 10.38 -2.94 1.59
C PHE A 88 11.57 -2.01 1.88
N ARG A 89 12.72 -2.57 2.28
CA ARG A 89 13.99 -1.83 2.35
C ARG A 89 14.58 -1.60 0.96
N ALA A 90 14.53 -2.60 0.09
CA ALA A 90 15.09 -2.53 -1.27
C ALA A 90 14.20 -1.73 -2.24
N PHE A 91 12.88 -1.74 -2.05
CA PHE A 91 11.91 -1.11 -2.95
C PHE A 91 11.01 -0.14 -2.19
N THR A 92 10.70 1.01 -2.81
CA THR A 92 9.53 1.81 -2.43
C THR A 92 8.25 1.07 -2.84
N LYS A 93 7.12 1.41 -2.25
CA LYS A 93 5.82 0.82 -2.60
C LYS A 93 5.55 0.86 -4.10
N ASP A 94 5.72 2.03 -4.73
CA ASP A 94 5.44 2.20 -6.16
C ASP A 94 6.39 1.38 -7.04
N LYS A 95 7.68 1.35 -6.66
CA LYS A 95 8.65 0.51 -7.38
C LYS A 95 8.34 -0.97 -7.23
N PHE A 96 7.93 -1.42 -6.04
CA PHE A 96 7.53 -2.81 -5.81
C PHE A 96 6.34 -3.19 -6.69
N VAL A 97 5.28 -2.37 -6.70
CA VAL A 97 4.10 -2.58 -7.55
C VAL A 97 4.49 -2.61 -9.03
N SER A 98 5.31 -1.67 -9.49
CA SER A 98 5.81 -1.62 -10.88
C SER A 98 6.60 -2.89 -11.27
N VAL A 99 7.44 -3.41 -10.37
CA VAL A 99 8.21 -4.65 -10.60
C VAL A 99 7.28 -5.87 -10.72
N ILE A 100 6.25 -5.95 -9.87
CA ILE A 100 5.25 -7.01 -9.97
C ILE A 100 4.48 -6.93 -11.29
N GLU A 101 4.03 -5.75 -11.69
CA GLU A 101 3.25 -5.53 -12.92
C GLU A 101 4.04 -5.82 -14.19
N SER A 102 5.32 -5.46 -14.20
CA SER A 102 6.22 -5.75 -15.33
C SER A 102 6.64 -7.22 -15.42
N GLY A 103 6.43 -8.01 -14.37
CA GLY A 103 6.87 -9.40 -14.31
C GLY A 103 8.37 -9.56 -14.08
N ASP A 104 9.09 -8.51 -13.71
CA ASP A 104 10.55 -8.52 -13.53
C ASP A 104 10.95 -9.18 -12.20
N TYR A 105 10.85 -10.50 -12.14
CA TYR A 105 11.27 -11.25 -10.96
C TYR A 105 12.77 -11.11 -10.64
N LYS A 106 13.62 -10.73 -11.63
CA LYS A 106 15.07 -10.60 -11.44
C LYS A 106 15.41 -9.47 -10.48
N ALA A 107 14.59 -8.43 -10.43
CA ALA A 107 14.77 -7.32 -9.49
C ALA A 107 14.82 -7.78 -8.02
N PHE A 108 14.08 -8.84 -7.66
CA PHE A 108 14.07 -9.37 -6.29
C PHE A 108 15.35 -10.12 -5.89
N LYS A 109 16.23 -10.48 -6.84
CA LYS A 109 17.49 -11.15 -6.51
C LYS A 109 18.44 -10.27 -5.68
N SER A 110 18.25 -8.97 -5.67
CA SER A 110 19.00 -8.03 -4.83
C SER A 110 18.61 -8.10 -3.35
N VAL A 111 17.49 -8.76 -3.01
CA VAL A 111 16.99 -8.86 -1.64
C VAL A 111 17.58 -10.10 -0.97
N PRO A 112 18.33 -9.95 0.14
CA PRO A 112 18.86 -11.09 0.87
C PRO A 112 17.79 -12.09 1.28
N GLY A 113 18.04 -13.38 1.05
CA GLY A 113 17.09 -14.45 1.36
C GLY A 113 16.03 -14.71 0.28
N ILE A 114 16.05 -13.99 -0.84
CA ILE A 114 15.16 -14.23 -1.97
C ILE A 114 15.94 -14.85 -3.13
N GLY A 115 15.74 -16.16 -3.32
CA GLY A 115 16.26 -16.89 -4.48
C GLY A 115 15.33 -16.78 -5.69
N GLU A 116 15.79 -17.26 -6.85
CA GLU A 116 15.05 -17.17 -8.10
C GLU A 116 13.65 -17.79 -8.04
N LYS A 117 13.51 -18.95 -7.38
CA LYS A 117 12.21 -19.63 -7.21
C LYS A 117 11.23 -18.77 -6.42
N THR A 118 11.69 -18.15 -5.34
CA THR A 118 10.88 -17.25 -4.49
C THR A 118 10.54 -15.97 -5.25
N ALA A 119 11.48 -15.38 -5.99
CA ALA A 119 11.26 -14.19 -6.81
C ALA A 119 10.16 -14.40 -7.87
N LYS A 120 10.21 -15.53 -8.60
CA LYS A 120 9.15 -15.90 -9.56
C LYS A 120 7.79 -16.08 -8.88
N ARG A 121 7.77 -16.69 -7.69
CA ARG A 121 6.55 -16.87 -6.91
C ARG A 121 5.95 -15.54 -6.47
N ILE A 122 6.77 -14.59 -5.99
CA ILE A 122 6.31 -13.24 -5.60
C ILE A 122 5.55 -12.60 -6.76
N VAL A 123 6.14 -12.56 -7.95
CA VAL A 123 5.53 -11.95 -9.13
C VAL A 123 4.24 -12.66 -9.53
N MET A 124 4.24 -14.00 -9.53
CA MET A 124 3.08 -14.79 -9.94
C MET A 124 1.91 -14.64 -8.97
N GLU A 125 2.16 -14.78 -7.65
CA GLU A 125 1.10 -14.78 -6.64
C GLU A 125 0.54 -13.37 -6.39
N LEU A 126 1.40 -12.33 -6.45
CA LEU A 126 0.94 -10.95 -6.20
C LEU A 126 0.42 -10.24 -7.45
N GLY A 127 0.82 -10.67 -8.65
CA GLY A 127 0.39 -10.03 -9.90
C GLY A 127 -1.13 -10.04 -10.10
N GLY A 128 -1.79 -11.14 -9.71
CA GLY A 128 -3.24 -11.24 -9.72
C GLY A 128 -3.91 -10.32 -8.69
N GLU A 129 -3.44 -10.36 -7.46
CA GLU A 129 -3.98 -9.59 -6.33
C GLU A 129 -3.88 -8.08 -6.56
N ILE A 130 -2.72 -7.59 -7.03
CA ILE A 130 -2.52 -6.16 -7.32
C ILE A 130 -3.46 -5.68 -8.43
N LYS A 131 -3.66 -6.50 -9.48
CA LYS A 131 -4.61 -6.18 -10.55
C LYS A 131 -6.05 -6.13 -10.05
N GLU A 132 -6.45 -7.06 -9.18
CA GLU A 132 -7.79 -7.06 -8.58
C GLU A 132 -8.01 -5.87 -7.65
N GLU A 133 -7.02 -5.51 -6.82
CA GLU A 133 -7.11 -4.33 -5.95
C GLU A 133 -7.24 -3.03 -6.77
N LYS A 134 -6.47 -2.89 -7.85
CA LYS A 134 -6.59 -1.76 -8.77
C LYS A 134 -7.99 -1.68 -9.38
N LYS A 135 -8.51 -2.79 -9.92
CA LYS A 135 -9.87 -2.83 -10.47
C LYS A 135 -10.94 -2.45 -9.45
N LYS A 136 -10.80 -2.91 -8.19
CA LYS A 136 -11.70 -2.52 -7.11
C LYS A 136 -11.61 -1.03 -6.79
N ALA A 137 -10.40 -0.48 -6.69
CA ALA A 137 -10.19 0.94 -6.42
C ALA A 137 -10.72 1.83 -7.55
N GLU A 138 -10.54 1.44 -8.82
CA GLU A 138 -11.11 2.10 -9.99
C GLU A 138 -12.65 2.06 -9.97
N SER A 139 -13.23 0.89 -9.67
CA SER A 139 -14.69 0.74 -9.54
C SER A 139 -15.26 1.61 -8.40
N GLU A 140 -14.56 1.73 -7.27
CA GLU A 140 -15.00 2.61 -6.17
C GLU A 140 -14.90 4.10 -6.55
N LYS A 141 -13.83 4.53 -7.22
CA LYS A 141 -13.73 5.90 -7.75
C LYS A 141 -14.91 6.23 -8.67
N MET A 142 -15.20 5.35 -9.63
CA MET A 142 -16.28 5.55 -10.57
C MET A 142 -17.66 5.58 -9.90
N LYS A 143 -17.86 4.82 -8.82
CA LYS A 143 -19.07 4.92 -7.98
C LYS A 143 -19.21 6.30 -7.33
N ILE A 144 -18.09 6.84 -6.78
CA ILE A 144 -18.08 8.17 -6.16
C ILE A 144 -18.40 9.25 -7.21
N VAL A 145 -17.76 9.18 -8.39
CA VAL A 145 -18.00 10.10 -9.51
C VAL A 145 -19.46 10.03 -9.95
N ARG A 146 -20.04 8.84 -10.10
CA ARG A 146 -21.46 8.64 -10.43
C ARG A 146 -22.38 9.29 -9.40
N SER A 147 -22.12 9.05 -8.12
CA SER A 147 -22.92 9.63 -7.02
C SER A 147 -22.86 11.16 -7.03
N ALA A 148 -21.70 11.75 -7.26
CA ALA A 148 -21.54 13.19 -7.39
C ALA A 148 -22.34 13.77 -8.57
N LEU A 149 -22.29 13.15 -9.75
CA LEU A 149 -23.05 13.59 -10.93
C LEU A 149 -24.56 13.48 -10.74
N LEU A 150 -25.03 12.41 -10.09
CA LEU A 150 -26.45 12.27 -9.71
C LEU A 150 -26.90 13.39 -8.77
N SER A 151 -26.06 13.73 -7.77
CA SER A 151 -26.33 14.83 -6.83
C SER A 151 -26.37 16.19 -7.52
N LEU A 152 -25.67 16.35 -8.64
CA LEU A 152 -25.69 17.54 -9.50
C LEU A 152 -26.91 17.56 -10.46
N GLY A 153 -27.76 16.53 -10.43
CA GLY A 153 -29.00 16.49 -11.21
C GLY A 153 -28.87 15.88 -12.62
N TYR A 154 -27.73 15.27 -12.97
CA TYR A 154 -27.59 14.56 -14.24
C TYR A 154 -28.31 13.22 -14.23
N GLY A 155 -28.91 12.85 -15.37
CA GLY A 155 -29.65 11.61 -15.53
C GLY A 155 -28.75 10.38 -15.59
N GLN A 156 -29.24 9.24 -15.06
CA GLN A 156 -28.49 7.99 -15.00
C GLN A 156 -28.05 7.47 -16.38
N GLU A 157 -28.87 7.67 -17.40
CA GLU A 157 -28.55 7.28 -18.78
C GLU A 157 -27.44 8.14 -19.38
N GLU A 158 -27.49 9.46 -19.14
CA GLU A 158 -26.47 10.41 -19.60
C GLU A 158 -25.11 10.07 -18.98
N ILE A 159 -25.06 9.84 -17.67
CA ILE A 159 -23.86 9.42 -16.94
C ILE A 159 -23.29 8.11 -17.50
N THR A 160 -24.16 7.13 -17.77
CA THR A 160 -23.74 5.82 -18.29
C THR A 160 -23.14 5.92 -19.68
N LYS A 161 -23.67 6.79 -20.55
CA LYS A 161 -23.08 7.06 -21.88
C LYS A 161 -21.69 7.65 -21.76
N VAL A 162 -21.53 8.69 -20.92
CA VAL A 162 -20.24 9.36 -20.74
C VAL A 162 -19.17 8.43 -20.17
N PHE A 163 -19.56 7.54 -19.24
CA PHE A 163 -18.63 6.59 -18.61
C PHE A 163 -18.08 5.53 -19.58
N LYS A 164 -18.83 5.17 -20.65
CA LYS A 164 -18.32 4.22 -21.65
C LYS A 164 -17.09 4.73 -22.40
N ASP A 165 -17.00 6.05 -22.57
CA ASP A 165 -15.96 6.71 -23.35
C ASP A 165 -14.96 7.49 -22.48
N MET A 166 -15.00 7.29 -21.16
CA MET A 166 -14.14 8.00 -20.21
C MET A 166 -13.10 7.06 -19.63
N ALA A 167 -11.83 7.41 -19.80
CA ALA A 167 -10.75 6.72 -19.11
C ALA A 167 -10.80 7.02 -17.59
N ASP A 168 -10.55 6.02 -16.76
CA ASP A 168 -10.55 6.11 -15.29
C ASP A 168 -9.18 6.58 -14.74
N ASP A 169 -8.54 7.50 -15.45
CA ASP A 169 -7.26 8.10 -15.08
C ASP A 169 -7.47 9.46 -14.40
N GLY A 170 -6.95 9.60 -13.21
CA GLY A 170 -6.98 10.84 -12.44
C GLY A 170 -7.68 10.75 -11.07
N THR A 171 -7.78 11.88 -10.41
CA THR A 171 -8.49 12.02 -9.13
C THR A 171 -10.01 12.04 -9.33
N VAL A 172 -10.77 11.78 -8.28
CA VAL A 172 -12.24 11.90 -8.31
C VAL A 172 -12.69 13.27 -8.82
N GLU A 173 -12.02 14.35 -8.37
CA GLU A 173 -12.33 15.72 -8.78
C GLU A 173 -12.11 15.94 -10.28
N GLU A 174 -11.00 15.43 -10.83
CA GLU A 174 -10.67 15.51 -12.25
C GLU A 174 -11.67 14.72 -13.09
N LEU A 175 -12.04 13.52 -12.63
CA LEU A 175 -13.02 12.68 -13.29
C LEU A 175 -14.41 13.32 -13.29
N VAL A 176 -14.84 13.95 -12.19
CA VAL A 176 -16.09 14.71 -12.14
C VAL A 176 -16.05 15.88 -13.13
N LYS A 177 -14.97 16.67 -13.16
CA LYS A 177 -14.81 17.79 -14.13
C LYS A 177 -14.84 17.30 -15.57
N LYS A 178 -14.12 16.23 -15.89
CA LYS A 178 -14.12 15.61 -17.25
C LYS A 178 -15.52 15.14 -17.64
N ALA A 179 -16.24 14.50 -16.73
CA ALA A 179 -17.59 14.02 -16.97
C ALA A 179 -18.59 15.16 -17.19
N ILE A 180 -18.55 16.22 -16.36
CA ILE A 180 -19.41 17.40 -16.53
C ILE A 180 -19.17 18.06 -17.89
N LYS A 181 -17.91 18.24 -18.28
CA LYS A 181 -17.55 18.79 -19.59
C LYS A 181 -18.17 17.99 -20.74
N LYS A 182 -18.01 16.66 -20.73
CA LYS A 182 -18.61 15.78 -21.76
C LYS A 182 -20.13 15.81 -21.75
N LEU A 183 -20.75 15.93 -20.58
CA LEU A 183 -22.22 16.06 -20.45
C LEU A 183 -22.75 17.42 -20.96
N SER A 184 -21.92 18.47 -20.86
CA SER A 184 -22.26 19.80 -21.39
C SER A 184 -22.05 19.92 -22.91
N ASP A 185 -20.99 19.28 -23.43
CA ASP A 185 -20.65 19.30 -24.87
C ASP A 185 -21.56 18.36 -25.69
N GLY A 186 -22.32 17.48 -25.06
CA GLY A 186 -23.24 16.53 -25.71
C GLY A 186 -24.71 17.00 -25.73
N LYS A 187 -24.98 18.23 -25.30
CA LYS A 187 -26.27 18.92 -25.45
C LYS A 187 -26.17 19.90 -26.60
#